data_3838342790e6344afffb4e8de47ac7d2
#
_entry.id   3838342790e6344afffb4e8de47ac7d2
#
_cell.length_a   1.000
_cell.length_b   1.000
_cell.length_c   1.000
_cell.angle_alpha   90.00
_cell.angle_beta   90.00
_cell.angle_gamma   90.00
#
_symmetry.space_group_name_H-M   'P 1'
#
loop_
_entity.id
_entity.type
_entity.pdbx_description
1 polymer ?
#
loop_
_entity_poly.entity_id
_entity_poly.type
_entity_poly.pdbx_seq_one_letter_code
_entity_poly.pdbx_strand_id
1 'polypeptide(L)'
;TIDWVNNAVDETGAPAKAEVKITDIVPKGTEYVSADTNGVYEETSKTITWTLGEQEAGAFGTVSFVVKVLDSAGGTAVENTAEITIGDNDPNQTNTVTTNVPGKDSVVEGDGELQVGKVLTYTISYKNPEIEAATVIITDSIPEGLDYVDDSAGEYASYNAETRMLTWKIADVQPGADGTVTFDARVNESAETVVENKATIQIGENGPEYETDTDRKEIPKDGNLSISKTIVLTEGQGTGIDKEKEFTFIVALKDAKGTALTKEYAYAVTGESGEEIKKGNAADGTEISFQHGQKAVITGLPAGAQYTVTEKEVDGYTTTVNGNAGNAASGTITSNTTAEANFTNTYSVAGSLSGSEALKVTKELTGRKWLDTDTFSYTLTAADEATVEAIENGFITLPENAGGLEITK
;
A
#
# COMPACT_ATOMS: atom_id res chain seq x y z
N THR A 1 2.37 -39.75 16.65
CA THR A 1 2.54 -40.96 17.49
C THR A 1 4.03 -41.26 17.59
N ILE A 2 4.52 -41.57 18.81
CA ILE A 2 5.90 -41.85 19.12
C ILE A 2 5.94 -43.20 19.84
N ASP A 3 6.64 -44.18 19.25
CA ASP A 3 6.83 -45.49 19.85
C ASP A 3 8.11 -45.50 20.66
N TRP A 4 8.09 -46.14 21.81
CA TRP A 4 9.24 -46.24 22.71
C TRP A 4 9.43 -47.65 23.22
N VAL A 5 10.66 -47.99 23.59
CA VAL A 5 11.02 -49.25 24.25
C VAL A 5 12.13 -49.01 25.29
N ASN A 6 12.00 -49.55 26.50
CA ASN A 6 13.08 -49.54 27.48
C ASN A 6 14.13 -50.60 27.12
N ASN A 7 15.26 -50.17 26.59
CA ASN A 7 16.42 -50.99 26.23
C ASN A 7 17.61 -50.78 27.17
N ALA A 8 17.37 -50.23 28.39
CA ALA A 8 18.41 -50.00 29.35
C ALA A 8 19.08 -51.32 29.81
N VAL A 9 20.36 -51.23 30.12
CA VAL A 9 21.14 -52.30 30.70
C VAL A 9 21.85 -51.79 31.96
N ASP A 10 22.08 -52.70 32.93
CA ASP A 10 22.85 -52.41 34.11
C ASP A 10 24.38 -52.43 33.84
N GLU A 11 25.19 -52.21 34.85
CA GLU A 11 26.67 -52.21 34.77
C GLU A 11 27.24 -53.56 34.27
N THR A 12 26.45 -54.64 34.34
CA THR A 12 26.87 -55.98 33.85
C THR A 12 26.42 -56.23 32.41
N GLY A 13 25.64 -55.31 31.80
CA GLY A 13 25.06 -55.47 30.47
C GLY A 13 23.75 -56.24 30.49
N ALA A 14 23.17 -56.55 31.64
CA ALA A 14 21.84 -57.21 31.73
C ALA A 14 20.71 -56.19 31.60
N PRO A 15 19.56 -56.58 30.97
CA PRO A 15 18.40 -55.72 30.87
C PRO A 15 17.91 -55.15 32.21
N ALA A 16 17.73 -53.83 32.31
CA ALA A 16 17.46 -53.11 33.56
C ALA A 16 16.19 -52.24 33.47
N LYS A 17 15.56 -52.01 34.63
CA LYS A 17 14.55 -50.97 34.76
C LYS A 17 15.16 -49.58 34.57
N ALA A 18 14.43 -48.70 33.97
CA ALA A 18 14.87 -47.32 33.79
C ALA A 18 13.68 -46.34 33.73
N GLU A 19 13.92 -45.10 34.14
CA GLU A 19 12.96 -44.02 33.86
C GLU A 19 12.91 -43.75 32.35
N VAL A 20 11.72 -43.57 31.83
CA VAL A 20 11.51 -43.20 30.43
C VAL A 20 10.87 -41.82 30.37
N LYS A 21 11.51 -40.91 29.67
CA LYS A 21 11.04 -39.56 29.37
C LYS A 21 11.07 -39.33 27.87
N ILE A 22 10.01 -38.76 27.35
CA ILE A 22 9.86 -38.40 25.92
C ILE A 22 9.60 -36.91 25.83
N THR A 23 10.28 -36.24 24.92
CA THR A 23 10.08 -34.84 24.61
C THR A 23 9.87 -34.65 23.10
N ASP A 24 8.97 -33.75 22.75
CA ASP A 24 8.72 -33.40 21.37
C ASP A 24 8.42 -31.90 21.26
N ILE A 25 9.03 -31.24 20.29
CA ILE A 25 8.78 -29.83 20.03
C ILE A 25 7.69 -29.73 18.97
N VAL A 26 6.59 -29.01 19.28
CA VAL A 26 5.52 -28.78 18.31
C VAL A 26 6.08 -28.23 17.00
N PRO A 27 5.86 -28.92 15.87
CA PRO A 27 6.49 -28.56 14.60
C PRO A 27 6.14 -27.14 14.13
N LYS A 28 7.09 -26.51 13.47
CA LYS A 28 6.83 -25.21 12.81
C LYS A 28 5.69 -25.33 11.82
N GLY A 29 4.81 -24.31 11.77
CA GLY A 29 3.63 -24.33 10.90
C GLY A 29 2.45 -25.07 11.50
N THR A 30 2.53 -25.49 12.78
CA THR A 30 1.42 -26.14 13.48
C THR A 30 1.16 -25.50 14.84
N GLU A 31 -0.02 -25.77 15.40
CA GLU A 31 -0.47 -25.35 16.72
C GLU A 31 -0.85 -26.57 17.55
N TYR A 32 -0.43 -26.62 18.83
CA TYR A 32 -0.78 -27.70 19.74
C TYR A 32 -2.28 -27.75 20.00
N VAL A 33 -2.87 -28.96 19.96
CA VAL A 33 -4.28 -29.19 20.30
C VAL A 33 -4.40 -30.02 21.58
N SER A 34 -3.77 -31.19 21.64
CA SER A 34 -3.83 -32.11 22.76
C SER A 34 -2.70 -33.13 22.75
N ALA A 35 -2.40 -33.71 23.91
CA ALA A 35 -1.56 -34.91 24.06
C ALA A 35 -2.28 -35.97 24.88
N ASP A 36 -1.93 -37.25 24.68
CA ASP A 36 -2.40 -38.36 25.48
C ASP A 36 -1.49 -38.65 26.69
N THR A 37 -1.89 -39.63 27.51
CA THR A 37 -1.07 -40.29 28.54
C THR A 37 -0.24 -39.33 29.40
N ASN A 38 -0.89 -38.28 29.93
CA ASN A 38 -0.26 -37.25 30.79
C ASN A 38 0.86 -36.44 30.11
N GLY A 39 0.85 -36.32 28.79
CA GLY A 39 1.71 -35.37 28.06
C GLY A 39 1.46 -33.92 28.55
N VAL A 40 2.50 -33.25 29.03
CA VAL A 40 2.46 -31.88 29.53
C VAL A 40 3.05 -30.96 28.48
N TYR A 41 2.24 -30.02 27.99
CA TYR A 41 2.66 -29.02 27.04
C TYR A 41 3.09 -27.74 27.74
N GLU A 42 4.25 -27.20 27.33
CA GLU A 42 4.76 -25.90 27.76
C GLU A 42 4.73 -24.92 26.59
N GLU A 43 3.93 -23.86 26.73
CA GLU A 43 3.69 -22.88 25.65
C GLU A 43 4.92 -22.07 25.27
N THR A 44 5.79 -21.74 26.24
CA THR A 44 6.96 -20.90 25.99
C THR A 44 8.02 -21.61 25.13
N SER A 45 8.29 -22.87 25.43
CA SER A 45 9.23 -23.70 24.69
C SER A 45 8.59 -24.48 23.55
N LYS A 46 7.25 -24.47 23.48
CA LYS A 46 6.44 -25.31 22.59
C LYS A 46 6.76 -26.81 22.68
N THR A 47 7.17 -27.26 23.86
CA THR A 47 7.59 -28.63 24.08
C THR A 47 6.53 -29.42 24.81
N ILE A 48 6.28 -30.66 24.37
CA ILE A 48 5.43 -31.63 25.03
C ILE A 48 6.37 -32.62 25.75
N THR A 49 6.13 -32.90 27.01
CA THR A 49 6.90 -33.84 27.81
C THR A 49 6.03 -34.93 28.38
N TRP A 50 6.37 -36.18 28.14
CA TRP A 50 5.81 -37.35 28.80
C TRP A 50 6.86 -37.91 29.78
N THR A 51 6.51 -37.98 31.07
CA THR A 51 7.32 -38.62 32.08
C THR A 51 6.63 -39.93 32.47
N LEU A 52 7.08 -41.02 31.90
CA LEU A 52 6.44 -42.33 32.08
C LEU A 52 6.87 -43.06 33.37
N GLY A 53 7.88 -42.50 34.08
CA GLY A 53 8.45 -43.09 35.28
C GLY A 53 9.28 -44.35 35.00
N GLU A 54 9.55 -45.12 36.06
CA GLU A 54 10.34 -46.34 35.96
C GLU A 54 9.59 -47.43 35.20
N GLN A 55 10.18 -47.90 34.12
CA GLN A 55 9.63 -48.94 33.25
C GLN A 55 10.46 -50.23 33.35
N GLU A 56 9.82 -51.38 33.30
CA GLU A 56 10.52 -52.70 33.30
C GLU A 56 11.43 -52.84 32.08
N ALA A 57 12.46 -53.67 32.20
CA ALA A 57 13.33 -53.96 31.07
C ALA A 57 12.53 -54.55 29.90
N GLY A 58 12.71 -54.01 28.68
CA GLY A 58 11.99 -54.42 27.50
C GLY A 58 10.50 -53.96 27.42
N ALA A 59 10.05 -53.18 28.41
CA ALA A 59 8.75 -52.53 28.32
C ALA A 59 8.70 -51.59 27.11
N PHE A 60 7.57 -51.54 26.44
CA PHE A 60 7.34 -50.70 25.25
C PHE A 60 5.93 -50.09 25.29
N GLY A 61 5.75 -49.04 24.52
CA GLY A 61 4.46 -48.37 24.41
C GLY A 61 4.51 -47.23 23.40
N THR A 62 3.44 -46.47 23.40
CA THR A 62 3.21 -45.38 22.44
C THR A 62 2.69 -44.18 23.21
N VAL A 63 3.16 -42.99 22.85
CA VAL A 63 2.55 -41.71 23.22
C VAL A 63 2.16 -40.95 21.95
N SER A 64 1.16 -40.05 22.06
CA SER A 64 0.72 -39.30 20.90
C SER A 64 0.29 -37.89 21.27
N PHE A 65 0.31 -37.00 20.29
CA PHE A 65 -0.25 -35.67 20.38
C PHE A 65 -0.90 -35.27 19.06
N VAL A 66 -1.77 -34.28 19.14
CA VAL A 66 -2.50 -33.72 17.98
C VAL A 66 -2.08 -32.27 17.82
N VAL A 67 -1.79 -31.89 16.61
CA VAL A 67 -1.55 -30.51 16.20
C VAL A 67 -2.52 -30.11 15.08
N LYS A 68 -2.87 -28.83 15.04
CA LYS A 68 -3.57 -28.21 13.93
C LYS A 68 -2.55 -27.62 12.97
N VAL A 69 -2.62 -27.97 11.70
CA VAL A 69 -1.80 -27.33 10.66
C VAL A 69 -2.32 -25.90 10.43
N LEU A 70 -1.42 -24.93 10.41
CA LEU A 70 -1.73 -23.52 10.16
C LEU A 70 -1.65 -23.24 8.65
N ASP A 71 -2.39 -22.23 8.19
CA ASP A 71 -2.37 -21.77 6.79
C ASP A 71 -0.95 -21.41 6.34
N SER A 72 -0.11 -20.91 7.24
CA SER A 72 1.31 -20.60 6.97
C SER A 72 2.19 -21.81 6.62
N ALA A 73 1.69 -23.04 6.80
CA ALA A 73 2.37 -24.26 6.40
C ALA A 73 1.98 -24.74 5.00
N GLY A 74 0.99 -24.13 4.36
CA GLY A 74 0.54 -24.47 3.03
C GLY A 74 1.69 -24.50 2.02
N GLY A 75 1.71 -25.51 1.17
CA GLY A 75 2.79 -25.73 0.19
C GLY A 75 4.15 -26.10 0.77
N THR A 76 4.25 -26.34 2.10
CA THR A 76 5.51 -26.69 2.76
C THR A 76 5.48 -28.12 3.31
N ALA A 77 6.62 -28.56 3.84
CA ALA A 77 6.71 -29.81 4.60
C ALA A 77 6.74 -29.51 6.12
N VAL A 78 5.86 -30.16 6.87
CA VAL A 78 5.92 -30.20 8.34
C VAL A 78 6.77 -31.40 8.74
N GLU A 79 7.87 -31.14 9.42
CA GLU A 79 8.81 -32.16 9.89
C GLU A 79 8.73 -32.28 11.41
N ASN A 80 8.67 -33.50 11.91
CA ASN A 80 8.64 -33.80 13.33
C ASN A 80 9.65 -34.86 13.72
N THR A 81 10.36 -34.63 14.84
CA THR A 81 11.33 -35.53 15.43
C THR A 81 11.23 -35.41 16.97
N ALA A 82 11.03 -36.50 17.63
CA ALA A 82 11.00 -36.56 19.09
C ALA A 82 12.35 -37.02 19.69
N GLU A 83 12.53 -36.80 20.98
CA GLU A 83 13.65 -37.28 21.76
C GLU A 83 13.14 -38.22 22.86
N ILE A 84 13.83 -39.36 23.04
CA ILE A 84 13.56 -40.37 24.08
C ILE A 84 14.78 -40.50 24.97
N THR A 85 14.62 -40.26 26.26
CA THR A 85 15.63 -40.42 27.29
C THR A 85 15.28 -41.67 28.13
N ILE A 86 16.23 -42.57 28.32
CA ILE A 86 16.07 -43.81 29.08
C ILE A 86 17.14 -43.86 30.18
N GLY A 87 16.73 -43.74 31.44
CA GLY A 87 17.64 -43.61 32.60
C GLY A 87 18.47 -42.35 32.51
N ASP A 88 19.74 -42.49 32.84
CA ASP A 88 20.73 -41.39 32.82
C ASP A 88 21.43 -41.23 31.46
N ASN A 89 20.95 -41.90 30.41
CA ASN A 89 21.55 -41.83 29.08
C ASN A 89 21.23 -40.49 28.41
N ASP A 90 22.08 -40.12 27.44
CA ASP A 90 21.78 -39.01 26.54
C ASP A 90 20.47 -39.28 25.75
N PRO A 91 19.69 -38.23 25.42
CA PRO A 91 18.49 -38.39 24.60
C PRO A 91 18.79 -38.97 23.22
N ASN A 92 18.00 -39.92 22.79
CA ASN A 92 18.03 -40.47 21.44
C ASN A 92 16.90 -39.86 20.61
N GLN A 93 17.22 -39.37 19.42
CA GLN A 93 16.21 -38.87 18.49
C GLN A 93 15.50 -40.01 17.78
N THR A 94 14.20 -39.84 17.57
CA THR A 94 13.42 -40.70 16.67
C THR A 94 13.78 -40.42 15.22
N ASN A 95 13.24 -41.21 14.28
CA ASN A 95 13.22 -40.80 12.87
C ASN A 95 12.42 -39.52 12.69
N THR A 96 12.82 -38.70 11.73
CA THR A 96 12.03 -37.55 11.29
C THR A 96 10.86 -38.04 10.42
N VAL A 97 9.67 -37.58 10.76
CA VAL A 97 8.47 -37.77 9.94
C VAL A 97 8.19 -36.46 9.18
N THR A 98 8.11 -36.57 7.85
CA THR A 98 7.82 -35.42 6.97
C THR A 98 6.41 -35.54 6.41
N THR A 99 5.58 -34.50 6.63
CA THR A 99 4.22 -34.42 6.10
C THR A 99 4.14 -33.24 5.17
N ASN A 100 3.95 -33.48 3.86
CA ASN A 100 3.71 -32.39 2.90
C ASN A 100 2.30 -31.85 3.11
N VAL A 101 2.19 -30.54 3.26
CA VAL A 101 0.92 -29.84 3.40
C VAL A 101 0.48 -29.36 2.02
N PRO A 102 -0.75 -29.66 1.57
CA PRO A 102 -1.25 -29.13 0.32
C PRO A 102 -1.16 -27.60 0.31
N GLY A 103 -0.76 -27.04 -0.83
CA GLY A 103 -0.56 -25.60 -0.96
C GLY A 103 -1.15 -25.05 -2.25
N LYS A 104 -1.45 -23.75 -2.21
CA LYS A 104 -1.88 -22.99 -3.37
C LYS A 104 -1.12 -21.69 -3.44
N ASP A 105 -0.58 -21.39 -4.62
CA ASP A 105 0.14 -20.13 -4.89
C ASP A 105 -0.21 -19.64 -6.29
N SER A 106 0.01 -18.36 -6.54
CA SER A 106 -0.17 -17.79 -7.86
C SER A 106 0.95 -16.83 -8.26
N VAL A 107 1.19 -16.75 -9.56
CA VAL A 107 2.16 -15.86 -10.18
C VAL A 107 1.45 -14.94 -11.16
N VAL A 108 1.79 -13.64 -11.13
CA VAL A 108 1.27 -12.65 -12.06
C VAL A 108 2.00 -12.76 -13.39
N GLU A 109 1.27 -12.79 -14.49
CA GLU A 109 1.84 -12.80 -15.85
C GLU A 109 2.71 -11.56 -16.09
N GLY A 110 3.99 -11.79 -16.47
CA GLY A 110 4.91 -10.75 -16.98
C GLY A 110 5.51 -9.83 -15.93
N ASP A 111 5.76 -10.30 -14.71
CA ASP A 111 6.42 -9.55 -13.62
C ASP A 111 5.87 -8.13 -13.43
N GLY A 112 5.03 -7.92 -12.47
CA GLY A 112 4.48 -6.59 -12.19
C GLY A 112 3.39 -6.63 -11.12
N GLU A 113 2.85 -5.46 -10.82
CA GLU A 113 1.70 -5.37 -9.94
C GLU A 113 0.45 -5.99 -10.60
N LEU A 114 -0.35 -6.67 -9.79
CA LEU A 114 -1.61 -7.20 -10.22
C LEU A 114 -2.60 -6.05 -10.50
N GLN A 115 -3.23 -6.06 -11.67
CA GLN A 115 -4.18 -5.04 -12.11
C GLN A 115 -5.32 -5.70 -12.90
N VAL A 116 -6.42 -5.00 -13.06
CA VAL A 116 -7.51 -5.42 -13.95
C VAL A 116 -6.97 -5.76 -15.35
N GLY A 117 -7.36 -6.90 -15.88
CA GLY A 117 -6.89 -7.44 -17.15
C GLY A 117 -5.65 -8.32 -17.08
N LYS A 118 -4.87 -8.30 -15.99
CA LYS A 118 -3.74 -9.20 -15.77
C LYS A 118 -4.20 -10.63 -15.47
N VAL A 119 -3.35 -11.58 -15.77
CA VAL A 119 -3.58 -13.00 -15.53
C VAL A 119 -2.77 -13.45 -14.33
N LEU A 120 -3.41 -14.25 -13.46
CA LEU A 120 -2.81 -15.04 -12.41
C LEU A 120 -2.75 -16.47 -12.85
N THR A 121 -1.57 -17.08 -12.87
CA THR A 121 -1.40 -18.52 -13.01
C THR A 121 -1.36 -19.15 -11.63
N TYR A 122 -2.40 -19.85 -11.25
CA TYR A 122 -2.49 -20.61 -10.00
C TYR A 122 -1.84 -21.97 -10.12
N THR A 123 -1.17 -22.40 -9.06
CA THR A 123 -0.61 -23.75 -8.89
C THR A 123 -1.15 -24.33 -7.60
N ILE A 124 -1.75 -25.52 -7.66
CA ILE A 124 -2.23 -26.27 -6.50
C ILE A 124 -1.42 -27.55 -6.41
N SER A 125 -0.71 -27.78 -5.31
CA SER A 125 0.01 -29.01 -5.03
C SER A 125 -0.90 -30.02 -4.31
N TYR A 126 -0.73 -31.31 -4.60
CA TYR A 126 -1.43 -32.40 -3.93
C TYR A 126 -0.50 -33.56 -3.64
N LYS A 127 -0.89 -34.45 -2.70
CA LYS A 127 -0.21 -35.71 -2.40
C LYS A 127 -1.23 -36.75 -2.03
N ASN A 128 -1.02 -38.01 -2.47
CA ASN A 128 -1.75 -39.16 -1.94
C ASN A 128 -1.03 -39.69 -0.67
N PRO A 129 -1.52 -39.41 0.55
CA PRO A 129 -0.91 -39.91 1.78
C PRO A 129 -1.32 -41.34 2.12
N GLU A 130 -2.27 -41.94 1.36
CA GLU A 130 -2.81 -43.26 1.63
C GLU A 130 -1.79 -44.34 1.25
N ILE A 131 -2.02 -45.56 1.76
CA ILE A 131 -1.18 -46.72 1.46
C ILE A 131 -1.58 -47.44 0.18
N GLU A 132 -2.68 -47.05 -0.44
CA GLU A 132 -3.22 -47.58 -1.69
C GLU A 132 -3.35 -46.44 -2.73
N ALA A 133 -3.40 -46.86 -4.00
CA ALA A 133 -3.67 -45.90 -5.08
C ALA A 133 -5.09 -45.31 -4.94
N ALA A 134 -5.22 -44.00 -5.10
CA ALA A 134 -6.49 -43.30 -4.93
C ALA A 134 -6.74 -42.31 -6.07
N THR A 135 -8.02 -42.00 -6.27
CA THR A 135 -8.38 -40.85 -7.10
C THR A 135 -8.26 -39.54 -6.24
N VAL A 136 -7.49 -38.61 -6.74
CA VAL A 136 -7.40 -37.27 -6.13
C VAL A 136 -8.39 -36.35 -6.84
N ILE A 137 -9.29 -35.72 -6.07
CA ILE A 137 -10.25 -34.75 -6.55
C ILE A 137 -9.87 -33.42 -6.00
N ILE A 138 -9.65 -32.42 -6.85
CA ILE A 138 -9.33 -31.05 -6.46
C ILE A 138 -10.47 -30.15 -6.93
N THR A 139 -10.97 -29.30 -6.05
CA THR A 139 -11.98 -28.31 -6.40
C THR A 139 -11.52 -26.91 -6.03
N ASP A 140 -11.84 -25.96 -6.89
CA ASP A 140 -11.48 -24.56 -6.73
C ASP A 140 -12.66 -23.68 -7.14
N SER A 141 -13.09 -22.79 -6.24
CA SER A 141 -14.13 -21.82 -6.52
C SER A 141 -13.49 -20.51 -6.96
N ILE A 142 -13.59 -20.20 -8.25
CA ILE A 142 -13.00 -18.99 -8.82
C ILE A 142 -13.68 -17.74 -8.19
N PRO A 143 -12.95 -16.86 -7.49
CA PRO A 143 -13.50 -15.65 -6.88
C PRO A 143 -14.18 -14.71 -7.88
N GLU A 144 -15.17 -13.92 -7.45
CA GLU A 144 -15.93 -12.99 -8.32
C GLU A 144 -15.03 -11.98 -9.07
N GLY A 145 -13.96 -11.52 -8.43
CA GLY A 145 -12.98 -10.62 -9.02
C GLY A 145 -12.08 -11.22 -10.11
N LEU A 146 -12.23 -12.52 -10.41
CA LEU A 146 -11.44 -13.22 -11.41
C LEU A 146 -12.35 -13.90 -12.44
N ASP A 147 -11.93 -13.98 -13.69
CA ASP A 147 -12.55 -14.80 -14.73
C ASP A 147 -11.61 -15.94 -15.10
N TYR A 148 -12.13 -17.17 -15.06
CA TYR A 148 -11.37 -18.33 -15.53
C TYR A 148 -10.97 -18.17 -17.00
N VAL A 149 -9.73 -18.50 -17.31
CA VAL A 149 -9.24 -18.54 -18.70
C VAL A 149 -9.50 -19.94 -19.26
N ASP A 150 -10.37 -20.03 -20.24
CA ASP A 150 -10.77 -21.31 -20.84
C ASP A 150 -9.57 -22.17 -21.27
N ASP A 151 -9.68 -23.47 -21.10
CA ASP A 151 -8.69 -24.49 -21.46
C ASP A 151 -7.32 -24.37 -20.73
N SER A 152 -7.17 -23.47 -19.76
CA SER A 152 -5.91 -23.30 -19.04
C SER A 152 -5.62 -24.37 -17.98
N ALA A 153 -6.63 -25.12 -17.55
CA ALA A 153 -6.52 -26.08 -16.44
C ALA A 153 -6.12 -27.52 -16.86
N GLY A 154 -5.95 -27.79 -18.16
CA GLY A 154 -5.49 -29.07 -18.69
C GLY A 154 -6.58 -30.15 -18.79
N GLU A 155 -6.17 -31.35 -19.17
CA GLU A 155 -7.09 -32.46 -19.60
C GLU A 155 -7.92 -33.10 -18.48
N TYR A 156 -7.48 -33.00 -17.21
CA TYR A 156 -8.19 -33.58 -16.06
C TYR A 156 -9.21 -32.64 -15.45
N ALA A 157 -9.32 -31.42 -15.97
CA ALA A 157 -10.14 -30.34 -15.44
C ALA A 157 -11.52 -30.27 -16.11
N SER A 158 -12.49 -29.85 -15.34
CA SER A 158 -13.81 -29.41 -15.82
C SER A 158 -14.22 -28.13 -15.11
N TYR A 159 -14.68 -27.12 -15.85
CA TYR A 159 -15.17 -25.87 -15.30
C TYR A 159 -16.68 -25.76 -15.44
N ASN A 160 -17.36 -25.44 -14.34
CA ASN A 160 -18.79 -25.11 -14.32
C ASN A 160 -18.96 -23.60 -14.18
N ALA A 161 -19.37 -22.95 -15.25
CA ALA A 161 -19.53 -21.49 -15.29
C ALA A 161 -20.68 -20.96 -14.39
N GLU A 162 -21.72 -21.75 -14.12
CA GLU A 162 -22.83 -21.33 -13.26
C GLU A 162 -22.42 -21.27 -11.78
N THR A 163 -21.62 -22.24 -11.34
CA THR A 163 -21.12 -22.33 -9.96
C THR A 163 -19.72 -21.72 -9.81
N ARG A 164 -19.08 -21.34 -10.91
CA ARG A 164 -17.68 -20.86 -10.98
C ARG A 164 -16.67 -21.87 -10.40
N MET A 165 -17.03 -23.17 -10.41
CA MET A 165 -16.24 -24.25 -9.81
C MET A 165 -15.39 -24.93 -10.87
N LEU A 166 -14.08 -24.98 -10.62
CA LEU A 166 -13.11 -25.77 -11.38
C LEU A 166 -12.85 -27.06 -10.61
N THR A 167 -12.88 -28.21 -11.31
CA THR A 167 -12.68 -29.52 -10.71
C THR A 167 -11.72 -30.36 -11.53
N TRP A 168 -10.71 -30.91 -10.87
CA TRP A 168 -9.81 -31.94 -11.44
C TRP A 168 -10.15 -33.30 -10.83
N LYS A 169 -10.10 -34.34 -11.65
CA LYS A 169 -10.25 -35.73 -11.20
C LYS A 169 -9.07 -36.54 -11.73
N ILE A 170 -8.09 -36.79 -10.85
CA ILE A 170 -6.84 -37.48 -11.21
C ILE A 170 -6.91 -38.88 -10.67
N ALA A 171 -7.09 -39.87 -11.57
CA ALA A 171 -7.24 -41.25 -11.19
C ALA A 171 -5.87 -41.94 -10.95
N ASP A 172 -5.89 -42.99 -10.12
CA ASP A 172 -4.77 -43.91 -9.91
C ASP A 172 -3.47 -43.25 -9.42
N VAL A 173 -3.61 -42.23 -8.56
CA VAL A 173 -2.45 -41.62 -7.92
C VAL A 173 -1.86 -42.60 -6.90
N GLN A 174 -0.61 -43.00 -7.12
CA GLN A 174 0.04 -44.03 -6.31
C GLN A 174 0.31 -43.59 -4.86
N PRO A 175 0.47 -44.51 -3.91
CA PRO A 175 0.84 -44.19 -2.53
C PRO A 175 2.06 -43.28 -2.43
N GLY A 176 1.95 -42.20 -1.69
CA GLY A 176 3.02 -41.25 -1.50
C GLY A 176 3.34 -40.33 -2.68
N ALA A 177 2.72 -40.57 -3.85
CA ALA A 177 2.91 -39.74 -5.04
C ALA A 177 2.31 -38.36 -4.81
N ASP A 178 3.01 -37.33 -5.29
CA ASP A 178 2.61 -35.95 -5.30
C ASP A 178 2.57 -35.38 -6.72
N GLY A 179 1.92 -34.23 -6.88
CA GLY A 179 1.83 -33.57 -8.17
C GLY A 179 1.24 -32.18 -8.02
N THR A 180 1.07 -31.51 -9.15
CA THR A 180 0.47 -30.18 -9.23
C THR A 180 -0.56 -30.10 -10.33
N VAL A 181 -1.58 -29.26 -10.14
CA VAL A 181 -2.46 -28.79 -11.20
C VAL A 181 -2.35 -27.26 -11.29
N THR A 182 -2.55 -26.74 -12.49
CA THR A 182 -2.47 -25.29 -12.73
C THR A 182 -3.70 -24.80 -13.48
N PHE A 183 -4.03 -23.52 -13.33
CA PHE A 183 -5.01 -22.82 -14.14
C PHE A 183 -4.72 -21.35 -14.18
N ASP A 184 -5.24 -20.67 -15.19
CA ASP A 184 -5.14 -19.24 -15.34
C ASP A 184 -6.47 -18.57 -15.01
N ALA A 185 -6.41 -17.43 -14.32
CA ALA A 185 -7.55 -16.59 -14.05
C ALA A 185 -7.20 -15.10 -14.28
N ARG A 186 -8.07 -14.39 -15.00
CA ARG A 186 -7.90 -12.98 -15.34
C ARG A 186 -8.62 -12.09 -14.35
N VAL A 187 -7.94 -11.08 -13.83
CA VAL A 187 -8.56 -10.05 -12.97
C VAL A 187 -9.58 -9.26 -13.79
N ASN A 188 -10.81 -9.21 -13.33
CA ASN A 188 -11.91 -8.49 -13.98
C ASN A 188 -12.24 -7.16 -13.27
N GLU A 189 -13.16 -6.38 -13.85
CA GLU A 189 -13.56 -5.06 -13.35
C GLU A 189 -14.26 -5.09 -11.96
N SER A 190 -14.80 -6.26 -11.57
CA SER A 190 -15.45 -6.41 -10.26
C SER A 190 -14.48 -6.75 -9.13
N ALA A 191 -13.20 -6.97 -9.46
CA ALA A 191 -12.19 -7.29 -8.46
C ALA A 191 -12.10 -6.18 -7.40
N GLU A 192 -12.12 -6.55 -6.14
CA GLU A 192 -11.84 -5.65 -5.03
C GLU A 192 -10.32 -5.40 -4.91
N THR A 193 -9.90 -4.75 -3.83
CA THR A 193 -8.46 -4.47 -3.60
C THR A 193 -7.65 -5.70 -3.21
N VAL A 194 -8.32 -6.81 -2.95
CA VAL A 194 -7.72 -8.09 -2.56
C VAL A 194 -8.49 -9.22 -3.25
N VAL A 195 -7.77 -10.19 -3.79
CA VAL A 195 -8.29 -11.49 -4.20
C VAL A 195 -7.72 -12.54 -3.25
N GLU A 196 -8.61 -13.35 -2.68
CA GLU A 196 -8.28 -14.50 -1.87
C GLU A 196 -8.86 -15.76 -2.53
N ASN A 197 -8.03 -16.78 -2.68
CA ASN A 197 -8.44 -18.03 -3.29
C ASN A 197 -7.80 -19.22 -2.57
N LYS A 198 -8.60 -20.27 -2.33
CA LYS A 198 -8.16 -21.54 -1.78
C LYS A 198 -8.82 -22.70 -2.52
N ALA A 199 -8.23 -23.87 -2.46
CA ALA A 199 -8.77 -25.08 -3.04
C ALA A 199 -9.05 -26.13 -1.99
N THR A 200 -9.89 -27.09 -2.32
CA THR A 200 -10.16 -28.30 -1.52
C THR A 200 -9.61 -29.52 -2.26
N ILE A 201 -8.93 -30.40 -1.55
CA ILE A 201 -8.35 -31.64 -2.06
C ILE A 201 -9.01 -32.81 -1.33
N GLN A 202 -9.58 -33.74 -2.07
CA GLN A 202 -10.18 -34.96 -1.56
C GLN A 202 -9.42 -36.18 -2.06
N ILE A 203 -9.04 -37.08 -1.17
CA ILE A 203 -8.33 -38.34 -1.51
C ILE A 203 -9.31 -39.48 -1.44
N GLY A 204 -9.60 -40.07 -2.63
CA GLY A 204 -10.68 -41.04 -2.78
C GLY A 204 -12.07 -40.41 -2.87
N GLU A 205 -13.01 -41.07 -3.56
CA GLU A 205 -14.37 -40.51 -3.82
C GLU A 205 -15.20 -40.26 -2.52
N ASN A 206 -14.86 -40.92 -1.43
CA ASN A 206 -15.51 -40.74 -0.13
C ASN A 206 -14.48 -40.52 1.00
N GLY A 207 -13.27 -40.14 0.65
CA GLY A 207 -12.19 -39.96 1.59
C GLY A 207 -12.18 -38.57 2.23
N PRO A 208 -11.17 -38.30 3.06
CA PRO A 208 -11.05 -37.02 3.75
C PRO A 208 -10.79 -35.88 2.77
N GLU A 209 -11.32 -34.71 3.12
CA GLU A 209 -11.07 -33.44 2.42
C GLU A 209 -10.07 -32.59 3.20
N TYR A 210 -9.19 -31.93 2.48
CA TYR A 210 -8.17 -31.01 3.00
C TYR A 210 -8.30 -29.69 2.26
N GLU A 211 -8.26 -28.56 2.98
CA GLU A 211 -8.12 -27.24 2.35
C GLU A 211 -6.64 -26.91 2.15
N THR A 212 -6.32 -26.23 1.06
CA THR A 212 -5.01 -25.58 0.87
C THR A 212 -4.91 -24.35 1.77
N ASP A 213 -3.74 -23.75 1.89
CA ASP A 213 -3.60 -22.38 2.33
C ASP A 213 -4.37 -21.42 1.39
N THR A 214 -4.61 -20.21 1.87
CA THR A 214 -5.24 -19.17 1.08
C THR A 214 -4.19 -18.37 0.34
N ASP A 215 -4.18 -18.43 -0.99
CA ASP A 215 -3.43 -17.48 -1.80
C ASP A 215 -4.11 -16.11 -1.76
N ARG A 216 -3.41 -15.08 -1.29
CA ARG A 216 -3.89 -13.72 -1.13
C ARG A 216 -3.04 -12.77 -1.95
N LYS A 217 -3.67 -12.09 -2.91
CA LYS A 217 -3.01 -11.08 -3.76
C LYS A 217 -3.70 -9.73 -3.63
N GLU A 218 -2.91 -8.67 -3.50
CA GLU A 218 -3.42 -7.30 -3.52
C GLU A 218 -3.55 -6.81 -4.95
N ILE A 219 -4.65 -6.12 -5.24
CA ILE A 219 -4.93 -5.45 -6.51
C ILE A 219 -4.94 -3.96 -6.25
N PRO A 220 -3.83 -3.25 -6.50
CA PRO A 220 -3.81 -1.81 -6.37
C PRO A 220 -4.81 -1.17 -7.33
N LYS A 221 -5.73 -0.38 -6.80
CA LYS A 221 -6.66 0.43 -7.60
C LYS A 221 -6.05 1.78 -7.90
N ASP A 222 -6.48 2.37 -9.00
CA ASP A 222 -6.08 3.72 -9.34
C ASP A 222 -6.43 4.72 -8.23
N GLY A 223 -5.64 5.77 -8.12
CA GLY A 223 -5.88 6.89 -7.23
C GLY A 223 -6.09 8.18 -8.02
N ASN A 224 -6.16 9.30 -7.31
CA ASN A 224 -6.37 10.61 -7.91
C ASN A 224 -5.33 11.61 -7.42
N LEU A 225 -5.20 12.73 -8.13
CA LEU A 225 -4.41 13.88 -7.74
C LEU A 225 -5.27 15.13 -7.75
N SER A 226 -5.40 15.81 -6.62
CA SER A 226 -6.09 17.09 -6.46
C SER A 226 -5.07 18.22 -6.36
N ILE A 227 -5.23 19.26 -7.19
CA ILE A 227 -4.41 20.46 -7.21
C ILE A 227 -5.33 21.62 -6.87
N SER A 228 -5.11 22.33 -5.77
CA SER A 228 -5.94 23.46 -5.37
C SER A 228 -5.17 24.77 -5.37
N LYS A 229 -5.89 25.89 -5.57
CA LYS A 229 -5.33 27.23 -5.57
C LYS A 229 -6.03 28.15 -4.58
N THR A 230 -5.24 28.75 -3.70
CA THR A 230 -5.67 29.81 -2.79
C THR A 230 -4.79 31.04 -2.96
N ILE A 231 -5.38 32.24 -2.96
CA ILE A 231 -4.65 33.50 -2.81
C ILE A 231 -4.97 34.05 -1.43
N VAL A 232 -3.97 34.50 -0.73
CA VAL A 232 -4.11 35.26 0.53
C VAL A 232 -3.35 36.56 0.43
N LEU A 233 -3.80 37.56 1.18
CA LEU A 233 -3.03 38.77 1.38
C LEU A 233 -2.11 38.59 2.58
N THR A 234 -0.99 39.27 2.56
CA THR A 234 -0.17 39.41 3.79
C THR A 234 -1.05 40.02 4.86
N GLU A 235 -0.95 39.51 6.08
CA GLU A 235 -1.76 39.99 7.22
C GLU A 235 -1.71 41.52 7.34
N GLY A 236 -2.88 42.14 7.43
CA GLY A 236 -3.05 43.58 7.48
C GLY A 236 -3.12 44.29 6.12
N GLN A 237 -3.08 43.62 4.98
CA GLN A 237 -3.01 44.23 3.63
C GLN A 237 -4.34 44.39 2.87
N GLY A 238 -5.45 44.67 3.54
CA GLY A 238 -6.73 44.98 2.87
C GLY A 238 -7.44 43.76 2.29
N THR A 239 -8.48 43.97 1.48
CA THR A 239 -9.41 42.92 1.01
C THR A 239 -9.32 42.62 -0.49
N GLY A 240 -8.41 43.22 -1.24
CA GLY A 240 -8.37 43.26 -2.69
C GLY A 240 -7.52 42.18 -3.33
N ILE A 241 -7.86 40.86 -3.20
CA ILE A 241 -7.26 39.82 -4.05
C ILE A 241 -7.93 39.79 -5.43
N ASP A 242 -7.11 39.66 -6.47
CA ASP A 242 -7.63 39.41 -7.83
C ASP A 242 -7.99 37.92 -7.97
N LYS A 243 -9.27 37.60 -7.72
CA LYS A 243 -9.81 36.25 -7.80
C LYS A 243 -9.87 35.70 -9.23
N GLU A 244 -9.88 36.58 -10.23
CA GLU A 244 -9.92 36.24 -11.64
C GLU A 244 -8.53 35.93 -12.22
N LYS A 245 -7.47 36.13 -11.43
CA LYS A 245 -6.10 35.82 -11.82
C LYS A 245 -5.93 34.32 -12.03
N GLU A 246 -5.49 33.94 -13.21
CA GLU A 246 -5.15 32.53 -13.54
C GLU A 246 -3.70 32.20 -13.13
N PHE A 247 -3.55 31.00 -12.58
CA PHE A 247 -2.26 30.38 -12.24
C PHE A 247 -2.09 29.10 -13.04
N THR A 248 -0.93 28.87 -13.56
CA THR A 248 -0.62 27.72 -14.41
C THR A 248 0.24 26.71 -13.67
N PHE A 249 -0.19 25.46 -13.68
CA PHE A 249 0.46 24.33 -13.05
C PHE A 249 0.97 23.37 -14.11
N ILE A 250 2.25 23.00 -14.03
CA ILE A 250 2.86 21.95 -14.86
C ILE A 250 2.77 20.67 -14.08
N VAL A 251 2.10 19.66 -14.65
CA VAL A 251 1.93 18.34 -14.04
C VAL A 251 2.88 17.36 -14.71
N ALA A 252 3.87 16.87 -13.97
CA ALA A 252 4.73 15.78 -14.40
C ALA A 252 4.24 14.48 -13.76
N LEU A 253 4.04 13.44 -14.60
CA LEU A 253 3.53 12.13 -14.21
C LEU A 253 4.50 11.04 -14.66
N LYS A 254 4.92 10.18 -13.72
CA LYS A 254 5.83 9.07 -14.01
C LYS A 254 5.28 7.78 -13.41
N ASP A 255 5.64 6.65 -13.98
CA ASP A 255 5.37 5.35 -13.38
C ASP A 255 6.23 5.12 -12.10
N ALA A 256 6.01 4.01 -11.40
CA ALA A 256 6.75 3.65 -10.20
C ALA A 256 8.28 3.49 -10.45
N LYS A 257 8.70 3.29 -11.71
CA LYS A 257 10.10 3.16 -12.12
C LYS A 257 10.70 4.50 -12.56
N GLY A 258 9.91 5.58 -12.56
CA GLY A 258 10.34 6.93 -12.95
C GLY A 258 10.26 7.22 -14.45
N THR A 259 9.60 6.36 -15.24
CA THR A 259 9.36 6.61 -16.67
C THR A 259 8.12 7.49 -16.86
N ALA A 260 8.17 8.47 -17.76
CA ALA A 260 7.07 9.37 -18.04
C ALA A 260 5.80 8.61 -18.49
N LEU A 261 4.66 8.93 -17.88
CA LEU A 261 3.36 8.39 -18.27
C LEU A 261 2.85 9.13 -19.51
N THR A 262 2.80 8.41 -20.63
CA THR A 262 2.33 8.94 -21.93
C THR A 262 0.82 8.74 -22.14
N LYS A 263 0.18 7.90 -21.33
CA LYS A 263 -1.29 7.75 -21.29
C LYS A 263 -1.91 9.04 -20.78
N GLU A 264 -3.03 9.42 -21.39
CA GLU A 264 -3.83 10.56 -20.95
C GLU A 264 -4.83 10.14 -19.87
N TYR A 265 -4.96 10.97 -18.84
CA TYR A 265 -5.85 10.79 -17.69
C TYR A 265 -6.83 11.96 -17.64
N ALA A 266 -8.10 11.68 -17.44
CA ALA A 266 -9.12 12.71 -17.37
C ALA A 266 -8.90 13.64 -16.18
N TYR A 267 -9.09 14.96 -16.39
CA TYR A 267 -9.16 15.90 -15.28
C TYR A 267 -10.39 16.81 -15.42
N ALA A 268 -10.88 17.28 -14.27
CA ALA A 268 -11.89 18.32 -14.18
C ALA A 268 -11.40 19.43 -13.23
N VAL A 269 -11.66 20.68 -13.62
CA VAL A 269 -11.51 21.85 -12.74
C VAL A 269 -12.88 22.21 -12.21
N THR A 270 -13.01 22.30 -10.89
CA THR A 270 -14.25 22.67 -10.20
C THR A 270 -14.07 23.93 -9.37
N GLY A 271 -15.15 24.72 -9.23
CA GLY A 271 -15.22 25.87 -8.34
C GLY A 271 -15.48 25.47 -6.89
N GLU A 272 -15.61 26.50 -6.03
CA GLU A 272 -15.85 26.35 -4.59
C GLU A 272 -17.16 25.60 -4.27
N SER A 273 -18.21 25.78 -5.07
CA SER A 273 -19.49 25.10 -4.91
C SER A 273 -19.55 23.71 -5.59
N GLY A 274 -18.44 23.28 -6.21
CA GLY A 274 -18.31 21.98 -6.87
C GLY A 274 -18.80 21.92 -8.31
N GLU A 275 -19.20 23.05 -8.91
CA GLU A 275 -19.56 23.13 -10.33
C GLU A 275 -18.33 22.86 -11.22
N GLU A 276 -18.52 22.08 -12.31
CA GLU A 276 -17.49 21.86 -13.30
C GLU A 276 -17.28 23.12 -14.15
N ILE A 277 -16.08 23.68 -14.12
CA ILE A 277 -15.69 24.86 -14.89
C ILE A 277 -15.01 24.46 -16.19
N LYS A 278 -14.12 23.47 -16.13
CA LYS A 278 -13.28 23.02 -17.25
C LYS A 278 -12.93 21.56 -17.09
N LYS A 279 -12.79 20.86 -18.18
CA LYS A 279 -12.26 19.49 -18.21
C LYS A 279 -11.27 19.29 -19.35
N GLY A 280 -10.48 18.23 -19.26
CA GLY A 280 -9.50 17.85 -20.27
C GLY A 280 -8.79 16.56 -19.89
N ASN A 281 -7.69 16.32 -20.57
CA ASN A 281 -6.81 15.17 -20.30
C ASN A 281 -5.43 15.66 -19.91
N ALA A 282 -4.79 14.96 -18.97
CA ALA A 282 -3.45 15.23 -18.48
C ALA A 282 -2.55 14.02 -18.75
N ALA A 283 -1.35 14.29 -19.26
CA ALA A 283 -0.22 13.38 -19.35
C ALA A 283 1.00 14.06 -18.77
N ASP A 284 2.16 13.40 -18.79
CA ASP A 284 3.40 14.03 -18.35
C ASP A 284 3.68 15.34 -19.09
N GLY A 285 3.94 16.41 -18.34
CA GLY A 285 4.19 17.76 -18.87
C GLY A 285 2.93 18.60 -19.19
N THR A 286 1.73 18.13 -18.88
CA THR A 286 0.49 18.89 -19.13
C THR A 286 0.43 20.14 -18.26
N GLU A 287 0.02 21.26 -18.90
CA GLU A 287 -0.27 22.53 -18.22
C GLU A 287 -1.77 22.69 -17.94
N ILE A 288 -2.12 22.96 -16.69
CA ILE A 288 -3.50 23.22 -16.26
C ILE A 288 -3.53 24.60 -15.60
N SER A 289 -4.43 25.48 -16.07
CA SER A 289 -4.60 26.82 -15.51
C SER A 289 -5.98 26.96 -14.88
N PHE A 290 -6.03 27.55 -13.68
CA PHE A 290 -7.28 27.87 -12.97
C PHE A 290 -7.02 28.96 -11.91
N GLN A 291 -8.09 29.43 -11.29
CA GLN A 291 -8.14 30.63 -10.45
C GLN A 291 -8.22 30.30 -8.96
N HIS A 292 -8.22 31.35 -8.13
CA HIS A 292 -8.47 31.26 -6.70
C HIS A 292 -9.77 30.52 -6.36
N GLY A 293 -9.74 29.66 -5.34
CA GLY A 293 -10.90 28.87 -4.90
C GLY A 293 -11.23 27.68 -5.80
N GLN A 294 -10.52 27.50 -6.91
CA GLN A 294 -10.72 26.38 -7.82
C GLN A 294 -9.74 25.23 -7.53
N LYS A 295 -10.11 24.03 -7.95
CA LYS A 295 -9.27 22.85 -7.88
C LYS A 295 -9.38 21.99 -9.13
N ALA A 296 -8.26 21.47 -9.59
CA ALA A 296 -8.18 20.45 -10.62
C ALA A 296 -8.05 19.07 -9.98
N VAL A 297 -8.85 18.09 -10.42
CA VAL A 297 -8.73 16.69 -9.99
C VAL A 297 -8.42 15.83 -11.19
N ILE A 298 -7.27 15.18 -11.20
CA ILE A 298 -6.88 14.18 -12.21
C ILE A 298 -7.24 12.82 -11.64
N THR A 299 -7.99 12.00 -12.40
CA THR A 299 -8.54 10.72 -11.93
C THR A 299 -7.95 9.54 -12.67
N GLY A 300 -7.97 8.36 -12.03
CA GLY A 300 -7.54 7.10 -12.64
C GLY A 300 -6.01 6.99 -12.81
N LEU A 301 -5.23 7.64 -11.96
CA LEU A 301 -3.78 7.53 -11.97
C LEU A 301 -3.36 6.20 -11.33
N PRO A 302 -2.46 5.41 -11.94
CA PRO A 302 -2.00 4.15 -11.37
C PRO A 302 -1.45 4.31 -9.95
N ALA A 303 -1.79 3.40 -9.05
CA ALA A 303 -1.13 3.32 -7.76
C ALA A 303 0.38 3.15 -7.96
N GLY A 304 1.18 3.78 -7.09
CA GLY A 304 2.64 3.81 -7.24
C GLY A 304 3.17 4.85 -8.24
N ALA A 305 2.31 5.46 -9.06
CA ALA A 305 2.74 6.54 -9.95
C ALA A 305 3.27 7.73 -9.15
N GLN A 306 4.34 8.34 -9.63
CA GLN A 306 4.95 9.52 -9.05
C GLN A 306 4.41 10.76 -9.75
N TYR A 307 4.12 11.79 -8.97
CA TYR A 307 3.73 13.09 -9.52
C TYR A 307 4.65 14.21 -9.03
N THR A 308 4.80 15.23 -9.87
CA THR A 308 5.31 16.54 -9.48
C THR A 308 4.43 17.61 -10.13
N VAL A 309 3.86 18.47 -9.29
CA VAL A 309 3.09 19.63 -9.75
C VAL A 309 3.91 20.88 -9.46
N THR A 310 4.20 21.67 -10.47
CA THR A 310 4.96 22.91 -10.33
C THR A 310 4.09 24.09 -10.78
N GLU A 311 3.88 25.05 -9.89
CA GLU A 311 3.26 26.32 -10.26
C GLU A 311 4.27 27.21 -11.00
N LYS A 312 3.86 27.79 -12.13
CA LYS A 312 4.67 28.82 -12.79
C LYS A 312 4.72 30.08 -11.93
N GLU A 313 5.91 30.63 -11.77
CA GLU A 313 6.10 31.85 -10.99
C GLU A 313 5.26 33.01 -11.54
N VAL A 314 4.69 33.79 -10.63
CA VAL A 314 3.91 35.01 -10.94
C VAL A 314 4.47 36.14 -10.08
N ASP A 315 4.86 37.22 -10.72
CA ASP A 315 5.41 38.41 -10.05
C ASP A 315 4.46 38.96 -8.98
N GLY A 316 5.01 39.32 -7.83
CA GLY A 316 4.25 39.88 -6.71
C GLY A 316 3.66 38.83 -5.76
N TYR A 317 3.85 37.53 -6.03
CA TYR A 317 3.36 36.46 -5.19
C TYR A 317 4.49 35.65 -4.57
N THR A 318 4.32 35.25 -3.34
CA THR A 318 5.14 34.25 -2.67
C THR A 318 4.34 32.96 -2.52
N THR A 319 4.84 31.85 -3.03
CA THR A 319 4.12 30.58 -3.07
C THR A 319 4.53 29.69 -1.89
N THR A 320 3.53 29.03 -1.30
CA THR A 320 3.71 27.87 -0.41
C THR A 320 2.91 26.70 -0.93
N VAL A 321 3.41 25.49 -0.73
CA VAL A 321 2.74 24.25 -1.13
C VAL A 321 2.59 23.33 0.06
N ASN A 322 1.36 22.90 0.35
CA ASN A 322 1.04 22.11 1.55
C ASN A 322 1.61 22.75 2.84
N GLY A 323 1.60 24.09 2.93
CA GLY A 323 2.13 24.86 4.05
C GLY A 323 3.65 25.08 4.07
N ASN A 324 4.40 24.55 3.12
CA ASN A 324 5.86 24.69 3.01
C ASN A 324 6.24 25.68 1.91
N ALA A 325 7.30 26.47 2.12
CA ALA A 325 7.81 27.39 1.10
C ALA A 325 8.29 26.63 -0.14
N GLY A 326 7.90 27.12 -1.31
CA GLY A 326 8.25 26.55 -2.62
C GLY A 326 7.08 26.58 -3.58
N ASN A 327 7.35 26.30 -4.84
CA ASN A 327 6.36 26.30 -5.92
C ASN A 327 6.08 24.90 -6.51
N ALA A 328 6.53 23.82 -5.86
CA ALA A 328 6.33 22.45 -6.34
C ALA A 328 5.90 21.49 -5.23
N ALA A 329 4.93 20.64 -5.55
CA ALA A 329 4.53 19.47 -4.74
C ALA A 329 4.95 18.19 -5.46
N SER A 330 5.48 17.23 -4.73
CA SER A 330 5.80 15.90 -5.26
C SER A 330 5.32 14.83 -4.31
N GLY A 331 4.95 13.66 -4.87
CA GLY A 331 4.51 12.52 -4.08
C GLY A 331 4.23 11.30 -4.94
N THR A 332 3.62 10.30 -4.31
CA THR A 332 3.22 9.04 -4.95
C THR A 332 1.71 8.87 -4.84
N ILE A 333 1.08 8.38 -5.88
CA ILE A 333 -0.34 8.05 -5.90
C ILE A 333 -0.57 6.76 -5.11
N THR A 334 -1.42 6.84 -4.11
CA THR A 334 -1.81 5.69 -3.29
C THR A 334 -3.16 5.15 -3.76
N SER A 335 -3.28 3.82 -3.78
CA SER A 335 -4.50 3.12 -4.19
C SER A 335 -5.75 3.65 -3.47
N ASN A 336 -6.82 3.86 -4.22
CA ASN A 336 -8.13 4.35 -3.73
C ASN A 336 -8.08 5.67 -2.95
N THR A 337 -7.05 6.49 -3.10
CA THR A 337 -6.95 7.78 -2.41
C THR A 337 -6.77 8.93 -3.38
N THR A 338 -6.95 10.14 -2.88
CA THR A 338 -6.62 11.37 -3.61
C THR A 338 -5.42 12.01 -2.95
N ALA A 339 -4.31 12.09 -3.67
CA ALA A 339 -3.15 12.88 -3.26
C ALA A 339 -3.45 14.37 -3.41
N GLU A 340 -2.91 15.20 -2.53
CA GLU A 340 -3.20 16.64 -2.52
C GLU A 340 -1.96 17.50 -2.75
N ALA A 341 -2.10 18.49 -3.63
CA ALA A 341 -1.14 19.53 -3.92
C ALA A 341 -1.83 20.89 -3.73
N ASN A 342 -1.76 21.45 -2.52
CA ASN A 342 -2.46 22.68 -2.15
C ASN A 342 -1.51 23.87 -2.26
N PHE A 343 -1.73 24.73 -3.28
CA PHE A 343 -0.92 25.91 -3.53
C PHE A 343 -1.57 27.15 -2.94
N THR A 344 -0.83 27.87 -2.10
CA THR A 344 -1.23 29.15 -1.53
C THR A 344 -0.25 30.23 -1.97
N ASN A 345 -0.77 31.23 -2.67
CA ASN A 345 0.00 32.40 -3.04
C ASN A 345 -0.32 33.56 -2.12
N THR A 346 0.69 34.06 -1.44
CA THR A 346 0.59 35.27 -0.64
C THR A 346 0.97 36.46 -1.51
N TYR A 347 0.05 37.37 -1.68
CA TYR A 347 0.28 38.62 -2.37
C TYR A 347 0.75 39.68 -1.40
N SER A 348 1.87 40.29 -1.71
CA SER A 348 2.39 41.42 -0.93
C SER A 348 2.39 42.69 -1.78
N VAL A 349 1.62 43.66 -1.37
CA VAL A 349 1.57 44.95 -2.05
C VAL A 349 2.73 45.84 -1.50
N ALA A 350 3.96 45.43 -1.79
CA ALA A 350 5.11 46.27 -1.47
C ALA A 350 5.74 46.77 -2.75
N GLY A 351 5.67 48.03 -2.99
CA GLY A 351 6.35 48.71 -4.09
C GLY A 351 7.02 49.98 -3.61
N SER A 352 8.18 50.30 -4.15
CA SER A 352 8.79 51.63 -3.95
C SER A 352 8.96 52.29 -5.30
N LEU A 353 8.54 53.51 -5.43
CA LEU A 353 8.82 54.39 -6.56
C LEU A 353 10.14 55.12 -6.33
N SER A 354 11.13 54.90 -7.18
CA SER A 354 12.44 55.52 -7.06
C SER A 354 12.99 55.97 -8.42
N GLY A 355 13.98 56.82 -8.43
CA GLY A 355 14.61 57.27 -9.65
C GLY A 355 13.68 57.96 -10.63
N SER A 356 13.54 57.42 -11.85
CA SER A 356 12.67 57.98 -12.90
C SER A 356 11.19 57.72 -12.66
N GLU A 357 10.85 56.75 -11.80
CA GLU A 357 9.48 56.32 -11.48
C GLU A 357 8.95 57.05 -10.20
N ALA A 358 9.80 57.75 -9.50
CA ALA A 358 9.38 58.50 -8.31
C ALA A 358 8.34 59.57 -8.66
N LEU A 359 7.40 59.78 -7.73
CA LEU A 359 6.41 60.85 -7.86
C LEU A 359 7.17 62.21 -7.96
N LYS A 360 6.95 62.92 -9.05
CA LYS A 360 7.60 64.24 -9.29
C LYS A 360 6.57 65.33 -9.22
N VAL A 361 6.83 66.33 -8.39
CA VAL A 361 6.07 67.55 -8.35
C VAL A 361 6.92 68.65 -8.91
N THR A 362 6.43 69.33 -9.94
CA THR A 362 7.11 70.48 -10.55
C THR A 362 6.28 71.73 -10.33
N LYS A 363 6.94 72.78 -9.87
CA LYS A 363 6.31 74.10 -9.72
C LYS A 363 6.88 75.03 -10.76
N GLU A 364 6.00 75.56 -11.59
CA GLU A 364 6.32 76.64 -12.52
C GLU A 364 5.76 77.96 -12.00
N LEU A 365 6.55 78.98 -11.98
CA LEU A 365 6.17 80.31 -11.56
C LEU A 365 6.13 81.23 -12.78
N THR A 366 4.93 81.77 -13.10
CA THR A 366 4.73 82.70 -14.18
C THR A 366 4.45 84.11 -13.63
N GLY A 367 4.73 85.13 -14.40
CA GLY A 367 4.47 86.54 -14.05
C GLY A 367 5.58 87.28 -13.28
N ARG A 368 6.52 86.57 -12.65
CA ARG A 368 7.73 87.12 -12.02
C ARG A 368 8.83 86.05 -11.89
N LYS A 369 10.03 86.49 -11.63
CA LYS A 369 11.17 85.58 -11.32
C LYS A 369 11.03 85.00 -9.92
N TRP A 370 11.59 83.79 -9.74
CA TRP A 370 11.77 83.17 -8.44
C TRP A 370 12.64 84.05 -7.55
N LEU A 371 12.18 84.26 -6.27
CA LEU A 371 13.00 84.85 -5.21
C LEU A 371 13.56 83.75 -4.33
N ASP A 372 14.65 83.98 -3.65
CA ASP A 372 15.29 83.02 -2.73
C ASP A 372 14.43 82.76 -1.46
N THR A 373 13.43 83.56 -1.26
CA THR A 373 12.46 83.40 -0.16
C THR A 373 11.13 82.73 -0.57
N ASP A 374 11.01 82.42 -1.83
CA ASP A 374 9.78 81.73 -2.28
C ASP A 374 9.73 80.29 -1.81
N THR A 375 8.67 79.92 -1.10
CA THR A 375 8.37 78.58 -0.62
C THR A 375 6.94 78.21 -1.00
N PHE A 376 6.77 77.03 -1.57
CA PHE A 376 5.47 76.50 -1.94
C PHE A 376 5.26 75.14 -1.25
N SER A 377 4.20 75.00 -0.48
CA SER A 377 3.88 73.77 0.25
C SER A 377 2.90 72.93 -0.55
N TYR A 378 3.12 71.61 -0.55
CA TYR A 378 2.28 70.64 -1.19
C TYR A 378 1.95 69.53 -0.17
N THR A 379 0.74 69.02 -0.25
CA THR A 379 0.33 67.86 0.55
C THR A 379 0.06 66.70 -0.39
N LEU A 380 0.66 65.55 -0.12
CA LEU A 380 0.34 64.30 -0.79
C LEU A 380 -0.83 63.64 -0.04
N THR A 381 -1.95 63.42 -0.74
CA THR A 381 -3.14 62.80 -0.18
C THR A 381 -3.57 61.59 -1.02
N ALA A 382 -4.16 60.60 -0.41
CA ALA A 382 -4.80 59.47 -1.10
C ALA A 382 -5.95 59.99 -1.97
N ALA A 383 -6.06 59.44 -3.17
CA ALA A 383 -7.10 59.81 -4.13
C ALA A 383 -8.44 59.05 -3.91
N ASP A 384 -8.39 57.92 -3.24
CA ASP A 384 -9.53 57.03 -3.01
C ASP A 384 -9.41 56.27 -1.69
N GLU A 385 -10.51 55.61 -1.29
CA GLU A 385 -10.65 54.94 0.02
C GLU A 385 -9.70 53.70 0.10
N ALA A 386 -9.47 52.98 -1.00
CA ALA A 386 -8.54 51.86 -1.04
C ALA A 386 -7.09 52.27 -0.81
N THR A 387 -6.70 53.47 -1.32
CA THR A 387 -5.37 54.04 -1.08
C THR A 387 -5.25 54.54 0.38
N VAL A 388 -6.32 55.10 0.98
CA VAL A 388 -6.37 55.45 2.40
C VAL A 388 -6.14 54.22 3.26
N GLU A 389 -6.91 53.16 3.01
CA GLU A 389 -6.81 51.87 3.70
C GLU A 389 -5.40 51.26 3.59
N ALA A 390 -4.81 51.32 2.41
CA ALA A 390 -3.45 50.83 2.15
C ALA A 390 -2.39 51.62 2.95
N ILE A 391 -2.60 52.92 3.14
CA ILE A 391 -1.71 53.76 3.99
C ILE A 391 -1.91 53.42 5.47
N GLU A 392 -3.16 53.34 5.93
CA GLU A 392 -3.49 53.00 7.31
C GLU A 392 -2.97 51.62 7.71
N ASN A 393 -2.98 50.67 6.81
CA ASN A 393 -2.48 49.30 7.00
C ASN A 393 -0.97 49.14 6.74
N GLY A 394 -0.25 50.25 6.44
CA GLY A 394 1.20 50.24 6.28
C GLY A 394 1.73 49.70 4.96
N PHE A 395 0.86 49.48 3.95
CA PHE A 395 1.24 49.05 2.62
C PHE A 395 1.85 50.13 1.74
N ILE A 396 1.37 51.35 1.96
CA ILE A 396 1.95 52.55 1.38
C ILE A 396 2.57 53.35 2.52
N THR A 397 3.87 53.43 2.54
CA THR A 397 4.60 54.32 3.46
C THR A 397 4.79 55.63 2.74
N LEU A 398 4.18 56.67 3.26
CA LEU A 398 4.40 58.02 2.78
C LEU A 398 5.74 58.52 3.31
N PRO A 399 6.42 59.45 2.58
CA PRO A 399 7.63 60.10 3.09
C PRO A 399 7.27 60.92 4.37
N GLU A 400 8.23 60.99 5.28
CA GLU A 400 8.06 61.69 6.59
C GLU A 400 7.47 63.08 6.45
N ASN A 401 7.68 63.75 5.32
CA ASN A 401 7.19 65.10 5.05
C ASN A 401 5.95 65.16 4.13
N ALA A 402 5.25 64.02 3.91
CA ALA A 402 4.11 63.93 2.99
C ALA A 402 2.99 64.93 3.32
N GLY A 403 2.82 65.31 4.61
CA GLY A 403 1.90 66.32 5.06
C GLY A 403 2.30 67.79 4.83
N GLY A 404 3.51 67.98 4.31
CA GLY A 404 4.06 69.34 4.11
C GLY A 404 5.32 69.33 3.26
N LEU A 405 5.20 68.81 2.01
CA LEU A 405 6.29 68.88 1.03
C LEU A 405 6.52 70.34 0.61
N GLU A 406 7.73 70.84 0.81
CA GLU A 406 8.11 72.20 0.41
C GLU A 406 9.03 72.18 -0.82
N ILE A 407 8.70 73.03 -1.82
CA ILE A 407 9.56 73.28 -2.97
C ILE A 407 10.10 74.72 -2.83
N THR A 408 11.40 74.81 -2.71
CA THR A 408 12.14 76.09 -2.69
C THR A 408 12.90 76.22 -4.03
N LYS A 409 13.34 77.47 -4.30
CA LYS A 409 14.15 77.75 -5.52
C LYS A 409 15.36 76.84 -5.65
#